data_115a6038f025d287fea08fa9858180ef
#
_entry.id   115a6038f025d287fea08fa9858180ef
#
_cell.length_a   1.000
_cell.length_b   1.000
_cell.length_c   1.000
_cell.angle_alpha   90.00
_cell.angle_beta   90.00
_cell.angle_gamma   90.00
#
_symmetry.space_group_name_H-M   'P 1'
#
loop_
_entity.id
_entity.type
_entity.pdbx_description
1 polymer ?
#
loop_
_entity_poly.entity_id
_entity_poly.type
_entity_poly.pdbx_seq_one_letter_code
_entity_poly.pdbx_strand_id
1 'polypeptide(L)'
;MMTQPVELLIKQPEGKQLEFKRDLSSPQPLLKTLVAFANTAGGQLFIGIGDDGAVIGVDDPLGEEERLSNLITDSISPRLLPSIELLTVEGKTLLRVEVFLSNSRPHFLKASGSNKGVLVRIGSSNRQADPQLIAELQRQVAGETFDAMPMPDLTLDDLDLTSLQRQLGLDIRLDEQKLLTLKLLVRHQGRLVPSKGAVLLFGKQRTLYFDDAWVQCGRFRGTDKVDIFDQTELHDPLPQAADSIELFLKKHAFKSAEFTGMRRTDRWSIPLTILREAIINALVHSDYSQRGSPIRIAFYDDRIEIESPGLLMPGMTIEDMKHGISMIRNPVIARVFKELKLIEQWGSGVKRIFAEAAAQGLPEPRIEEIANRLRFIVPLSRQHSTQPQSVTQSVTQSDQLPENLFRLLSALEQVPMSSSELMDYLDLKHRTNFRNRYLTPALQVGLIQQTLPDTPNSRLQKYRLTPAGKQVLKDAV
;
A
#
# COMPACT_ATOMS: atom_id res chain seq x y z
N MET A 1 4.38 24.06 16.33
CA MET A 1 3.80 22.83 16.92
C MET A 1 3.64 23.08 18.40
N MET A 2 2.45 22.87 18.98
CA MET A 2 2.32 22.84 20.44
C MET A 2 3.05 21.59 20.91
N THR A 3 4.10 21.74 21.70
CA THR A 3 4.83 20.65 22.33
C THR A 3 3.86 19.92 23.26
N GLN A 4 3.54 18.67 22.94
CA GLN A 4 2.76 17.83 23.87
C GLN A 4 3.52 17.70 25.19
N PRO A 5 2.81 17.70 26.34
CA PRO A 5 3.44 17.44 27.63
C PRO A 5 4.19 16.09 27.60
N VAL A 6 5.38 16.07 28.21
CA VAL A 6 6.25 14.89 28.19
C VAL A 6 5.56 13.67 28.79
N GLU A 7 4.74 13.88 29.82
CA GLU A 7 3.96 12.83 30.49
C GLU A 7 2.93 12.14 29.57
N LEU A 8 2.52 12.81 28.49
CA LEU A 8 1.65 12.20 27.47
C LEU A 8 2.48 11.49 26.39
N LEU A 9 3.66 12.00 26.07
CA LEU A 9 4.54 11.38 25.08
C LEU A 9 5.09 10.03 25.55
N ILE A 10 5.52 9.93 26.81
CA ILE A 10 6.05 8.67 27.37
C ILE A 10 5.04 7.53 27.49
N LYS A 11 3.74 7.84 27.37
CA LYS A 11 2.66 6.85 27.34
C LYS A 11 2.31 6.37 25.94
N GLN A 12 2.88 6.98 24.91
CA GLN A 12 2.68 6.57 23.52
C GLN A 12 3.61 5.40 23.16
N PRO A 13 3.21 4.52 22.25
CA PRO A 13 4.12 3.50 21.76
C PRO A 13 5.26 4.14 20.94
N GLU A 14 6.41 3.48 20.93
CA GLU A 14 7.49 3.82 19.98
C GLU A 14 7.00 3.82 18.54
N GLY A 15 7.55 4.72 17.73
CA GLY A 15 7.09 4.91 16.36
C GLY A 15 8.12 5.57 15.46
N LYS A 16 7.61 6.20 14.40
CA LYS A 16 8.45 6.85 13.39
C LYS A 16 9.28 8.01 13.96
N GLN A 17 8.76 8.71 14.97
CA GLN A 17 9.36 9.90 15.56
C GLN A 17 9.57 9.80 17.08
N LEU A 18 9.37 8.63 17.68
CA LEU A 18 9.50 8.44 19.13
C LEU A 18 10.22 7.15 19.45
N GLU A 19 11.20 7.22 20.36
CA GLU A 19 11.99 6.08 20.84
C GLU A 19 12.33 6.27 22.31
N PHE A 20 12.39 5.15 23.06
CA PHE A 20 12.78 5.12 24.46
C PHE A 20 14.02 4.26 24.66
N LYS A 21 14.89 4.67 25.57
CA LYS A 21 16.06 3.91 26.00
C LYS A 21 16.22 4.02 27.49
N ARG A 22 16.60 2.90 28.09
CA ARG A 22 16.85 2.82 29.50
C ARG A 22 18.05 3.69 29.93
N ASP A 23 19.17 3.56 29.20
CA ASP A 23 20.47 4.18 29.51
C ASP A 23 21.36 4.24 28.25
N LEU A 24 22.60 4.70 28.42
CA LEU A 24 23.62 4.77 27.37
C LEU A 24 24.59 3.58 27.36
N SER A 25 24.32 2.47 28.07
CA SER A 25 25.18 1.30 28.12
C SER A 25 25.41 0.67 26.75
N SER A 26 24.43 0.75 25.87
CA SER A 26 24.50 0.22 24.51
C SER A 26 24.32 1.36 23.49
N PRO A 27 25.36 2.11 23.12
CA PRO A 27 25.26 3.31 22.29
C PRO A 27 24.90 3.02 20.82
N GLN A 28 25.22 1.83 20.29
CA GLN A 28 25.00 1.52 18.88
C GLN A 28 23.52 1.56 18.43
N PRO A 29 22.55 0.96 19.13
CA PRO A 29 21.13 1.08 18.79
C PRO A 29 20.64 2.53 18.82
N LEU A 30 21.09 3.31 19.80
CA LEU A 30 20.77 4.71 19.96
C LEU A 30 21.28 5.54 18.77
N LEU A 31 22.56 5.41 18.40
CA LEU A 31 23.15 6.10 17.26
C LEU A 31 22.43 5.74 15.93
N LYS A 32 22.04 4.48 15.77
CA LYS A 32 21.22 4.05 14.62
C LYS A 32 19.89 4.79 14.55
N THR A 33 19.23 4.96 15.70
CA THR A 33 17.95 5.71 15.78
C THR A 33 18.13 7.18 15.44
N LEU A 34 19.18 7.83 15.96
CA LEU A 34 19.45 9.24 15.66
C LEU A 34 19.73 9.47 14.16
N VAL A 35 20.52 8.59 13.53
CA VAL A 35 20.75 8.62 12.08
C VAL A 35 19.44 8.44 11.31
N ALA A 36 18.62 7.45 11.71
CA ALA A 36 17.35 7.18 11.06
C ALA A 36 16.36 8.36 11.19
N PHE A 37 16.29 9.01 12.35
CA PHE A 37 15.49 10.21 12.57
C PHE A 37 15.94 11.35 11.66
N ALA A 38 17.25 11.64 11.61
CA ALA A 38 17.82 12.72 10.80
C ALA A 38 17.54 12.54 9.30
N ASN A 39 17.45 11.30 8.82
CA ASN A 39 17.21 10.97 7.41
C ASN A 39 15.73 10.85 7.05
N THR A 40 14.83 10.67 8.05
CA THR A 40 13.42 10.33 7.76
C THR A 40 12.45 11.46 8.07
N ALA A 41 12.11 11.68 9.33
CA ALA A 41 11.08 12.64 9.72
C ALA A 41 11.44 13.46 10.95
N GLY A 42 12.70 13.37 11.40
CA GLY A 42 13.07 13.82 12.73
C GLY A 42 12.51 12.88 13.80
N GLY A 43 12.65 13.26 15.06
CA GLY A 43 12.10 12.48 16.17
C GLY A 43 12.70 12.84 17.52
N GLN A 44 12.13 12.27 18.55
CA GLN A 44 12.54 12.43 19.94
C GLN A 44 12.95 11.08 20.52
N LEU A 45 14.11 11.04 21.15
CA LEU A 45 14.63 9.91 21.89
C LEU A 45 14.67 10.30 23.36
N PHE A 46 14.07 9.51 24.23
CA PHE A 46 14.12 9.69 25.66
C PHE A 46 15.01 8.61 26.29
N ILE A 47 15.94 9.03 27.14
CA ILE A 47 16.84 8.17 27.91
C ILE A 47 16.45 8.27 29.38
N GLY A 48 16.40 7.13 30.08
CA GLY A 48 15.91 6.98 31.42
C GLY A 48 14.50 6.37 31.51
N ILE A 49 14.03 5.72 30.42
CA ILE A 49 12.75 5.03 30.35
C ILE A 49 12.99 3.55 30.10
N GLY A 50 12.41 2.67 30.91
CA GLY A 50 12.49 1.22 30.77
C GLY A 50 11.64 0.68 29.64
N ASP A 51 11.88 -0.57 29.24
CA ASP A 51 11.12 -1.26 28.17
C ASP A 51 9.63 -1.47 28.54
N ASP A 52 9.30 -1.41 29.83
CA ASP A 52 7.93 -1.43 30.38
C ASP A 52 7.25 -0.06 30.42
N GLY A 53 7.93 0.98 29.94
CA GLY A 53 7.47 2.37 29.96
C GLY A 53 7.66 3.07 31.32
N ALA A 54 8.28 2.41 32.31
CA ALA A 54 8.53 3.01 33.61
C ALA A 54 9.61 4.10 33.53
N VAL A 55 9.39 5.22 34.19
CA VAL A 55 10.39 6.28 34.34
C VAL A 55 11.45 5.80 35.33
N ILE A 56 12.65 5.54 34.85
CA ILE A 56 13.80 5.07 35.66
C ILE A 56 14.65 6.26 36.09
N GLY A 57 14.89 7.19 35.17
CA GLY A 57 15.79 8.33 35.33
C GLY A 57 17.23 8.00 34.91
N VAL A 58 18.08 9.01 34.94
CA VAL A 58 19.52 8.95 34.65
C VAL A 58 20.27 9.40 35.91
N ASP A 59 21.27 8.59 36.34
CA ASP A 59 21.98 8.85 37.63
C ASP A 59 22.89 10.07 37.55
N ASP A 60 23.64 10.25 36.44
CA ASP A 60 24.50 11.41 36.17
C ASP A 60 24.07 12.13 34.88
N PRO A 61 23.00 12.97 34.92
CA PRO A 61 22.46 13.58 33.75
C PRO A 61 23.42 14.46 32.97
N LEU A 62 24.30 15.22 33.64
CA LEU A 62 25.26 16.11 32.97
C LEU A 62 26.41 15.32 32.32
N GLY A 63 26.94 14.31 33.02
CA GLY A 63 27.98 13.41 32.47
C GLY A 63 27.45 12.59 31.29
N GLU A 64 26.24 12.11 31.36
CA GLU A 64 25.61 11.37 30.23
C GLU A 64 25.24 12.27 29.07
N GLU A 65 24.85 13.54 29.27
CA GLU A 65 24.68 14.55 28.22
C GLU A 65 25.99 14.79 27.46
N GLU A 66 27.09 15.05 28.16
CA GLU A 66 28.40 15.25 27.55
C GLU A 66 28.86 14.02 26.78
N ARG A 67 28.73 12.85 27.40
CA ARG A 67 29.07 11.55 26.78
C ARG A 67 28.28 11.31 25.50
N LEU A 68 26.97 11.58 25.50
CA LEU A 68 26.11 11.43 24.36
C LEU A 68 26.52 12.41 23.23
N SER A 69 26.76 13.66 23.54
CA SER A 69 27.22 14.68 22.60
C SER A 69 28.50 14.29 21.88
N ASN A 70 29.48 13.76 22.64
CA ASN A 70 30.76 13.24 22.12
C ASN A 70 30.52 12.01 21.21
N LEU A 71 29.68 11.05 21.65
CA LEU A 71 29.35 9.86 20.88
C LEU A 71 28.71 10.21 19.52
N ILE A 72 27.79 11.17 19.50
CA ILE A 72 27.13 11.62 18.27
C ILE A 72 28.16 12.24 17.32
N THR A 73 28.98 13.17 17.82
CA THR A 73 30.00 13.87 17.04
C THR A 73 31.02 12.91 16.43
N ASP A 74 31.45 11.92 17.19
CA ASP A 74 32.49 10.98 16.77
C ASP A 74 31.95 9.89 15.83
N SER A 75 30.67 9.55 15.94
CA SER A 75 30.12 8.37 15.25
C SER A 75 29.30 8.71 14.00
N ILE A 76 28.75 9.91 13.86
CA ILE A 76 27.83 10.27 12.76
C ILE A 76 28.46 11.23 11.76
N SER A 77 28.22 11.00 10.50
CA SER A 77 28.63 11.89 9.40
C SER A 77 27.50 12.01 8.35
N PRO A 78 27.27 13.18 7.73
CA PRO A 78 27.78 14.49 8.15
C PRO A 78 27.46 14.82 9.61
N ARG A 79 28.07 15.85 10.18
CA ARG A 79 27.88 16.21 11.59
C ARG A 79 26.40 16.43 11.89
N LEU A 80 25.89 15.72 12.89
CA LEU A 80 24.50 15.85 13.40
C LEU A 80 24.53 16.68 14.69
N LEU A 81 23.65 17.67 14.80
CA LEU A 81 23.50 18.54 15.96
C LEU A 81 22.08 18.43 16.50
N PRO A 82 21.78 17.44 17.37
CA PRO A 82 20.49 17.36 18.03
C PRO A 82 20.37 18.42 19.14
N SER A 83 19.14 18.73 19.55
CA SER A 83 18.88 19.39 20.83
C SER A 83 18.86 18.34 21.93
N ILE A 84 19.67 18.55 22.99
CA ILE A 84 19.68 17.66 24.16
C ILE A 84 19.18 18.49 25.34
N GLU A 85 18.18 17.99 26.06
CA GLU A 85 17.55 18.68 27.17
C GLU A 85 17.38 17.73 28.36
N LEU A 86 17.57 18.26 29.56
CA LEU A 86 17.28 17.58 30.81
C LEU A 86 15.84 17.88 31.24
N LEU A 87 15.05 16.85 31.49
CA LEU A 87 13.65 16.95 31.87
C LEU A 87 13.41 16.20 33.16
N THR A 88 12.60 16.76 34.05
CA THR A 88 12.19 16.09 35.29
C THR A 88 10.77 15.56 35.15
N VAL A 89 10.61 14.25 35.27
CA VAL A 89 9.33 13.55 35.22
C VAL A 89 9.26 12.62 36.43
N GLU A 90 8.18 12.67 37.18
CA GLU A 90 7.98 11.86 38.41
C GLU A 90 9.17 11.96 39.41
N GLY A 91 9.79 13.16 39.52
CA GLY A 91 10.93 13.38 40.38
C GLY A 91 12.24 12.79 39.92
N LYS A 92 12.33 12.22 38.70
CA LYS A 92 13.52 11.65 38.08
C LYS A 92 13.92 12.46 36.86
N THR A 93 15.21 12.54 36.59
CA THR A 93 15.74 13.28 35.43
C THR A 93 15.89 12.35 34.23
N LEU A 94 15.35 12.78 33.09
CA LEU A 94 15.48 12.14 31.79
C LEU A 94 16.32 13.02 30.86
N LEU A 95 16.97 12.39 29.87
CA LEU A 95 17.54 13.09 28.71
C LEU A 95 16.56 13.00 27.56
N ARG A 96 16.14 14.15 27.00
CA ARG A 96 15.42 14.25 25.73
C ARG A 96 16.39 14.65 24.65
N VAL A 97 16.50 13.84 23.60
CA VAL A 97 17.31 14.11 22.41
C VAL A 97 16.37 14.36 21.25
N GLU A 98 16.26 15.59 20.79
CA GLU A 98 15.43 15.94 19.66
C GLU A 98 16.29 16.10 18.40
N VAL A 99 15.94 15.33 17.38
CA VAL A 99 16.58 15.36 16.07
C VAL A 99 15.59 15.92 15.05
N PHE A 100 15.97 16.99 14.39
CA PHE A 100 15.19 17.53 13.29
C PHE A 100 15.55 16.86 11.97
N LEU A 101 14.64 16.91 10.99
CA LEU A 101 14.96 16.49 9.64
C LEU A 101 16.15 17.29 9.12
N SER A 102 17.22 16.60 8.78
CA SER A 102 18.46 17.27 8.40
C SER A 102 18.46 17.75 6.95
N ASN A 103 18.96 18.94 6.70
CA ASN A 103 19.24 19.45 5.36
C ASN A 103 20.58 18.95 4.79
N SER A 104 21.38 18.22 5.58
CA SER A 104 22.67 17.63 5.17
C SER A 104 22.59 16.10 5.01
N ARG A 105 21.38 15.54 4.86
CA ARG A 105 21.21 14.09 4.68
C ARG A 105 21.73 13.63 3.31
N PRO A 106 22.11 12.35 3.16
CA PRO A 106 21.97 11.31 4.17
C PRO A 106 23.06 11.33 5.22
N HIS A 107 22.67 11.25 6.49
CA HIS A 107 23.57 10.93 7.59
C HIS A 107 23.84 9.44 7.64
N PHE A 108 25.03 9.08 8.10
CA PHE A 108 25.44 7.68 8.22
C PHE A 108 26.36 7.45 9.43
N LEU A 109 26.41 6.22 9.90
CA LEU A 109 27.39 5.80 10.91
C LEU A 109 28.76 5.68 10.27
N LYS A 110 29.77 6.43 10.75
CA LYS A 110 31.16 6.43 10.23
C LYS A 110 31.76 5.02 10.19
N ALA A 111 31.53 4.22 11.24
CA ALA A 111 32.02 2.85 11.34
C ALA A 111 31.52 1.92 10.24
N SER A 112 30.33 2.20 9.65
CA SER A 112 29.71 1.40 8.60
C SER A 112 29.89 2.01 7.20
N GLY A 113 30.36 3.26 7.11
CA GLY A 113 30.58 4.00 5.87
C GLY A 113 29.29 4.53 5.23
N SER A 114 29.46 5.35 4.19
CA SER A 114 28.36 6.09 3.54
C SER A 114 27.32 5.23 2.82
N ASN A 115 27.63 3.98 2.50
CA ASN A 115 26.69 3.09 1.84
C ASN A 115 25.91 2.20 2.82
N LYS A 116 26.61 1.62 3.83
CA LYS A 116 25.99 0.69 4.78
C LYS A 116 25.53 1.36 6.06
N GLY A 117 26.06 2.55 6.37
CA GLY A 117 25.75 3.30 7.57
C GLY A 117 24.53 4.20 7.47
N VAL A 118 23.93 4.35 6.26
CA VAL A 118 22.71 5.13 6.08
C VAL A 118 21.52 4.31 6.56
N LEU A 119 20.77 4.88 7.48
CA LEU A 119 19.60 4.26 8.09
C LEU A 119 18.39 5.19 7.94
N VAL A 120 17.21 4.58 7.77
CA VAL A 120 15.90 5.23 7.72
C VAL A 120 14.97 4.59 8.73
N ARG A 121 13.95 5.32 9.15
CA ARG A 121 12.95 4.85 10.11
C ARG A 121 11.67 4.42 9.39
N ILE A 122 11.30 3.15 9.57
CA ILE A 122 10.04 2.58 9.05
C ILE A 122 9.26 2.07 10.27
N GLY A 123 8.14 2.73 10.60
CA GLY A 123 7.46 2.50 11.88
C GLY A 123 8.42 2.72 13.06
N SER A 124 8.53 1.76 13.96
CA SER A 124 9.50 1.77 15.08
C SER A 124 10.85 1.10 14.78
N SER A 125 11.11 0.71 13.51
CA SER A 125 12.31 -0.03 13.14
C SER A 125 13.30 0.81 12.34
N ASN A 126 14.59 0.71 12.68
CA ASN A 126 15.67 1.28 11.89
C ASN A 126 16.06 0.29 10.78
N ARG A 127 16.06 0.73 9.52
CA ARG A 127 16.40 -0.08 8.35
C ARG A 127 17.55 0.56 7.59
N GLN A 128 18.45 -0.27 7.07
CA GLN A 128 19.50 0.20 6.17
C GLN A 128 18.84 0.66 4.85
N ALA A 129 19.24 1.85 4.39
CA ALA A 129 18.82 2.35 3.09
C ALA A 129 19.56 1.61 1.97
N ASP A 130 18.83 1.27 0.91
CA ASP A 130 19.43 0.77 -0.32
C ASP A 130 20.02 1.92 -1.18
N PRO A 131 20.80 1.61 -2.23
CA PRO A 131 21.42 2.65 -3.07
C PRO A 131 20.39 3.60 -3.73
N GLN A 132 19.19 3.12 -4.07
CA GLN A 132 18.15 3.92 -4.70
C GLN A 132 17.59 4.94 -3.69
N LEU A 133 17.32 4.52 -2.47
CA LEU A 133 16.85 5.40 -1.40
C LEU A 133 17.93 6.42 -1.00
N ILE A 134 19.20 6.02 -0.95
CA ILE A 134 20.32 6.95 -0.71
C ILE A 134 20.35 8.02 -1.80
N ALA A 135 20.25 7.64 -3.07
CA ALA A 135 20.21 8.57 -4.19
C ALA A 135 18.99 9.50 -4.14
N GLU A 136 17.84 9.01 -3.68
CA GLU A 136 16.65 9.83 -3.46
C GLU A 136 16.89 10.89 -2.37
N LEU A 137 17.42 10.49 -1.22
CA LEU A 137 17.74 11.41 -0.12
C LEU A 137 18.70 12.52 -0.58
N GLN A 138 19.70 12.17 -1.40
CA GLN A 138 20.65 13.14 -1.98
C GLN A 138 19.97 14.12 -2.95
N ARG A 139 19.13 13.61 -3.87
CA ARG A 139 18.37 14.47 -4.82
C ARG A 139 17.48 15.46 -4.09
N GLN A 140 16.81 15.01 -3.03
CA GLN A 140 15.92 15.89 -2.25
C GLN A 140 16.67 17.04 -1.58
N VAL A 141 17.87 16.78 -1.04
CA VAL A 141 18.73 17.85 -0.47
C VAL A 141 19.20 18.82 -1.55
N ALA A 142 19.49 18.31 -2.76
CA ALA A 142 19.83 19.13 -3.90
C ALA A 142 18.64 19.91 -4.50
N GLY A 143 17.41 19.69 -3.99
CA GLY A 143 16.19 20.28 -4.55
C GLY A 143 15.80 19.70 -5.90
N GLU A 144 16.29 18.51 -6.24
CA GLU A 144 16.03 17.80 -7.49
C GLU A 144 14.99 16.72 -7.29
N THR A 145 14.15 16.50 -8.31
CA THR A 145 13.19 15.39 -8.33
C THR A 145 13.50 14.46 -9.49
N PHE A 146 13.23 13.16 -9.28
CA PHE A 146 13.54 12.15 -10.29
C PHE A 146 12.85 12.43 -11.63
N ASP A 147 11.57 12.80 -11.59
CA ASP A 147 10.77 13.06 -12.79
C ASP A 147 11.18 14.32 -13.56
N ALA A 148 11.87 15.29 -12.90
CA ALA A 148 12.39 16.49 -13.56
C ALA A 148 13.79 16.30 -14.18
N MET A 149 14.47 15.18 -13.94
CA MET A 149 15.80 14.92 -14.52
C MET A 149 15.73 14.81 -16.03
N PRO A 150 16.76 15.32 -16.77
CA PRO A 150 16.80 15.26 -18.24
C PRO A 150 17.01 13.83 -18.78
N MET A 151 16.51 13.61 -19.99
CA MET A 151 16.78 12.43 -20.83
C MET A 151 17.51 12.88 -22.09
N PRO A 152 18.84 13.13 -22.03
CA PRO A 152 19.59 13.82 -23.09
C PRO A 152 19.69 13.04 -24.40
N ASP A 153 19.46 11.73 -24.38
CA ASP A 153 19.48 10.86 -25.57
C ASP A 153 18.14 10.87 -26.32
N LEU A 154 17.14 11.56 -25.79
CA LEU A 154 15.80 11.64 -26.37
C LEU A 154 15.47 13.03 -26.89
N THR A 155 14.51 13.08 -27.79
CA THR A 155 13.98 14.30 -28.44
C THR A 155 12.48 14.41 -28.25
N LEU A 156 11.85 15.48 -28.74
CA LEU A 156 10.39 15.61 -28.77
C LEU A 156 9.70 14.51 -29.59
N ASP A 157 10.37 13.99 -30.60
CA ASP A 157 9.83 12.96 -31.46
C ASP A 157 9.63 11.61 -30.73
N ASP A 158 10.31 11.42 -29.61
CA ASP A 158 10.16 10.25 -28.74
C ASP A 158 8.92 10.33 -27.82
N LEU A 159 8.22 11.48 -27.81
CA LEU A 159 7.01 11.70 -27.04
C LEU A 159 5.75 11.62 -27.92
N ASP A 160 4.67 11.05 -27.38
CA ASP A 160 3.34 11.09 -27.99
C ASP A 160 2.60 12.38 -27.60
N LEU A 161 3.00 13.49 -28.23
CA LEU A 161 2.36 14.81 -28.03
C LEU A 161 0.94 14.85 -28.58
N THR A 162 0.57 13.97 -29.50
CA THR A 162 -0.79 13.87 -30.02
C THR A 162 -1.75 13.37 -28.94
N SER A 163 -1.32 12.36 -28.17
CA SER A 163 -2.09 11.89 -27.01
C SER A 163 -2.24 12.99 -25.97
N LEU A 164 -1.16 13.71 -25.63
CA LEU A 164 -1.21 14.83 -24.71
C LEU A 164 -2.19 15.93 -25.20
N GLN A 165 -2.11 16.34 -26.46
CA GLN A 165 -3.00 17.35 -27.05
C GLN A 165 -4.47 16.94 -26.98
N ARG A 166 -4.76 15.66 -27.28
CA ARG A 166 -6.14 15.10 -27.23
C ARG A 166 -6.69 15.14 -25.80
N GLN A 167 -5.87 14.80 -24.81
CA GLN A 167 -6.29 14.76 -23.40
C GLN A 167 -6.47 16.17 -22.81
N LEU A 168 -5.63 17.14 -23.19
CA LEU A 168 -5.74 18.53 -22.77
C LEU A 168 -6.91 19.29 -23.44
N GLY A 169 -7.35 18.82 -24.61
CA GLY A 169 -8.31 19.50 -25.45
C GLY A 169 -7.65 20.32 -26.57
N LEU A 170 -8.38 20.50 -27.67
CA LEU A 170 -7.86 21.17 -28.87
C LEU A 170 -7.61 22.68 -28.70
N ASP A 171 -8.24 23.28 -27.68
CA ASP A 171 -8.12 24.72 -27.39
C ASP A 171 -6.80 25.10 -26.72
N ILE A 172 -6.07 24.12 -26.19
CA ILE A 172 -4.78 24.35 -25.53
C ILE A 172 -3.65 24.13 -26.53
N ARG A 173 -2.92 25.21 -26.84
CA ARG A 173 -1.75 25.12 -27.73
C ARG A 173 -0.55 24.51 -26.99
N LEU A 174 -0.05 23.37 -27.50
CA LEU A 174 1.19 22.74 -27.06
C LEU A 174 2.39 23.34 -27.78
N ASP A 175 2.80 24.51 -27.39
CA ASP A 175 4.07 25.10 -27.85
C ASP A 175 5.23 24.78 -26.89
N GLU A 176 6.43 25.16 -27.28
CA GLU A 176 7.65 24.95 -26.49
C GLU A 176 7.52 25.59 -25.09
N GLN A 177 6.92 26.76 -24.99
CA GLN A 177 6.73 27.45 -23.72
C GLN A 177 5.80 26.67 -22.77
N LYS A 178 4.73 26.07 -23.28
CA LYS A 178 3.83 25.22 -22.49
C LYS A 178 4.54 23.95 -22.03
N LEU A 179 5.33 23.32 -22.90
CA LEU A 179 6.12 22.13 -22.56
C LEU A 179 7.17 22.42 -21.49
N LEU A 180 7.84 23.59 -21.55
CA LEU A 180 8.77 24.05 -20.51
C LEU A 180 8.04 24.36 -19.19
N THR A 181 6.87 24.99 -19.26
CA THR A 181 6.06 25.31 -18.07
C THR A 181 5.60 24.01 -17.36
N LEU A 182 5.22 23.00 -18.11
CA LEU A 182 4.89 21.68 -17.59
C LEU A 182 6.11 20.88 -17.15
N LYS A 183 7.32 21.37 -17.43
CA LYS A 183 8.60 20.65 -17.27
C LYS A 183 8.65 19.32 -18.03
N LEU A 184 7.88 19.19 -19.09
CA LEU A 184 8.01 18.06 -20.04
C LEU A 184 9.28 18.20 -20.85
N LEU A 185 9.69 19.44 -21.15
CA LEU A 185 11.03 19.79 -21.64
C LEU A 185 11.85 20.48 -20.55
N VAL A 186 13.12 20.17 -20.51
CA VAL A 186 14.11 20.79 -19.62
C VAL A 186 15.37 21.18 -20.40
N ARG A 187 16.07 22.23 -19.93
CA ARG A 187 17.33 22.65 -20.51
C ARG A 187 18.47 21.77 -19.97
N HIS A 188 19.23 21.16 -20.87
CA HIS A 188 20.41 20.38 -20.53
C HIS A 188 21.53 20.69 -21.54
N GLN A 189 22.67 21.19 -21.05
CA GLN A 189 23.83 21.53 -21.87
C GLN A 189 23.49 22.38 -23.11
N GLY A 190 22.65 23.40 -22.92
CA GLY A 190 22.24 24.32 -24.01
C GLY A 190 21.14 23.78 -24.95
N ARG A 191 20.71 22.53 -24.81
CA ARG A 191 19.64 21.90 -25.61
C ARG A 191 18.37 21.73 -24.77
N LEU A 192 17.23 21.63 -25.46
CA LEU A 192 15.98 21.21 -24.86
C LEU A 192 15.82 19.70 -25.06
N VAL A 193 15.60 18.98 -23.96
CA VAL A 193 15.46 17.54 -23.97
C VAL A 193 14.23 17.15 -23.11
N PRO A 194 13.59 15.99 -23.35
CA PRO A 194 12.54 15.48 -22.49
C PRO A 194 13.02 15.28 -21.07
N SER A 195 12.14 15.54 -20.09
CA SER A 195 12.36 15.10 -18.72
C SER A 195 11.97 13.62 -18.55
N LYS A 196 12.46 12.96 -17.47
CA LYS A 196 12.02 11.59 -17.14
C LYS A 196 10.51 11.54 -16.94
N GLY A 197 9.91 12.56 -16.34
CA GLY A 197 8.47 12.68 -16.19
C GLY A 197 7.72 12.74 -17.52
N ALA A 198 8.28 13.44 -18.52
CA ALA A 198 7.70 13.48 -19.85
C ALA A 198 7.67 12.08 -20.50
N VAL A 199 8.76 11.33 -20.36
CA VAL A 199 8.85 9.95 -20.88
C VAL A 199 7.92 8.99 -20.13
N LEU A 200 7.83 9.10 -18.80
CA LEU A 200 6.89 8.33 -17.99
C LEU A 200 5.42 8.57 -18.38
N LEU A 201 5.09 9.82 -18.75
CA LEU A 201 3.73 10.24 -19.10
C LEU A 201 3.37 9.93 -20.55
N PHE A 202 4.28 10.21 -21.49
CA PHE A 202 4.00 10.24 -22.93
C PHE A 202 5.08 9.61 -23.81
N GLY A 203 6.07 8.93 -23.24
CA GLY A 203 7.12 8.28 -24.01
C GLY A 203 6.56 7.15 -24.90
N LYS A 204 6.83 7.20 -26.20
CA LYS A 204 6.43 6.17 -27.17
C LYS A 204 7.01 4.78 -26.86
N GLN A 205 8.23 4.78 -26.32
CA GLN A 205 8.95 3.57 -25.90
C GLN A 205 9.24 3.61 -24.38
N ARG A 206 8.28 4.04 -23.59
CA ARG A 206 8.42 4.23 -22.12
C ARG A 206 9.01 3.01 -21.42
N THR A 207 8.54 1.83 -21.74
CA THR A 207 8.97 0.57 -21.12
C THR A 207 10.42 0.20 -21.40
N LEU A 208 11.04 0.77 -22.43
CA LEU A 208 12.48 0.59 -22.69
C LEU A 208 13.36 1.32 -21.66
N TYR A 209 12.88 2.46 -21.14
CA TYR A 209 13.61 3.30 -20.19
C TYR A 209 13.15 3.09 -18.75
N PHE A 210 11.90 2.73 -18.58
CA PHE A 210 11.22 2.50 -17.29
C PHE A 210 10.45 1.19 -17.36
N ASP A 211 11.19 0.08 -17.39
CA ASP A 211 10.69 -1.28 -17.49
C ASP A 211 9.74 -1.66 -16.34
N ASP A 212 9.89 -1.04 -15.18
CA ASP A 212 9.05 -1.27 -14.00
C ASP A 212 7.90 -0.26 -13.81
N ALA A 213 7.75 0.73 -14.70
CA ALA A 213 6.70 1.75 -14.60
C ALA A 213 5.36 1.23 -15.17
N TRP A 214 4.86 0.12 -14.64
CA TRP A 214 3.58 -0.50 -14.98
C TRP A 214 2.81 -0.84 -13.71
N VAL A 215 1.57 -1.31 -13.84
CA VAL A 215 0.70 -1.64 -12.71
C VAL A 215 0.30 -3.09 -12.77
N GLN A 216 0.54 -3.82 -11.67
CA GLN A 216 0.10 -5.19 -11.48
C GLN A 216 -1.25 -5.19 -10.76
N CYS A 217 -2.28 -5.72 -11.39
CA CYS A 217 -3.59 -5.88 -10.78
C CYS A 217 -3.86 -7.37 -10.55
N GLY A 218 -4.36 -7.72 -9.36
CA GLY A 218 -4.74 -9.09 -9.00
C GLY A 218 -6.04 -9.12 -8.20
N ARG A 219 -6.93 -10.08 -8.52
CA ARG A 219 -8.13 -10.39 -7.75
C ARG A 219 -7.93 -11.73 -7.05
N PHE A 220 -8.00 -11.70 -5.72
CA PHE A 220 -7.80 -12.85 -4.83
C PHE A 220 -9.13 -13.28 -4.22
N ARG A 221 -9.34 -14.58 -4.05
CA ARG A 221 -10.43 -15.12 -3.24
C ARG A 221 -10.00 -15.17 -1.78
N GLY A 222 -10.94 -14.82 -0.89
CA GLY A 222 -10.63 -14.73 0.53
C GLY A 222 -9.87 -13.45 0.90
N THR A 223 -9.07 -13.56 1.97
CA THR A 223 -8.40 -12.42 2.61
C THR A 223 -6.87 -12.48 2.52
N ASP A 224 -6.32 -13.43 1.77
CA ASP A 224 -4.89 -13.61 1.59
C ASP A 224 -4.48 -13.68 0.09
N LYS A 225 -3.17 -13.71 -0.18
CA LYS A 225 -2.61 -13.75 -1.55
C LYS A 225 -2.45 -15.17 -2.12
N VAL A 226 -3.17 -16.18 -1.59
CA VAL A 226 -2.96 -17.58 -1.96
C VAL A 226 -3.74 -17.95 -3.22
N ASP A 227 -5.02 -17.56 -3.32
CA ASP A 227 -5.90 -17.93 -4.44
C ASP A 227 -6.16 -16.71 -5.34
N ILE A 228 -5.30 -16.54 -6.34
CA ILE A 228 -5.47 -15.52 -7.39
C ILE A 228 -6.26 -16.14 -8.55
N PHE A 229 -7.42 -15.57 -8.89
CA PHE A 229 -8.23 -16.09 -9.97
C PHE A 229 -8.32 -15.17 -11.20
N ASP A 230 -7.87 -13.93 -11.07
CA ASP A 230 -7.69 -13.02 -12.21
C ASP A 230 -6.52 -12.08 -11.94
N GLN A 231 -5.70 -11.87 -12.95
CA GLN A 231 -4.59 -10.92 -12.88
C GLN A 231 -4.34 -10.28 -14.23
N THR A 232 -3.84 -9.07 -14.20
CA THR A 232 -3.45 -8.34 -15.41
C THR A 232 -2.28 -7.40 -15.13
N GLU A 233 -1.48 -7.15 -16.15
CA GLU A 233 -0.42 -6.14 -16.17
C GLU A 233 -0.88 -4.99 -17.05
N LEU A 234 -0.87 -3.78 -16.52
CA LEU A 234 -1.26 -2.57 -17.21
C LEU A 234 -0.02 -1.78 -17.56
N HIS A 235 0.30 -1.72 -18.85
CA HIS A 235 1.44 -0.99 -19.39
C HIS A 235 1.06 0.34 -20.03
N ASP A 236 -0.14 0.84 -19.72
CA ASP A 236 -0.62 2.13 -20.22
C ASP A 236 0.26 3.29 -19.78
N PRO A 237 0.32 4.40 -20.54
CA PRO A 237 0.85 5.67 -20.08
C PRO A 237 0.16 6.10 -18.77
N LEU A 238 0.90 6.75 -17.86
CA LEU A 238 0.41 7.03 -16.51
C LEU A 238 -0.96 7.72 -16.43
N PRO A 239 -1.29 8.70 -17.31
CA PRO A 239 -2.61 9.33 -17.28
C PRO A 239 -3.76 8.36 -17.58
N GLN A 240 -3.52 7.33 -18.41
CA GLN A 240 -4.52 6.33 -18.80
C GLN A 240 -4.56 5.15 -17.81
N ALA A 241 -3.47 4.90 -17.08
CA ALA A 241 -3.37 3.81 -16.12
C ALA A 241 -4.46 3.91 -15.02
N ALA A 242 -4.86 5.12 -14.64
CA ALA A 242 -5.93 5.31 -13.65
C ALA A 242 -7.27 4.74 -14.14
N ASP A 243 -7.63 5.00 -15.40
CA ASP A 243 -8.88 4.49 -16.00
C ASP A 243 -8.82 2.97 -16.16
N SER A 244 -7.67 2.44 -16.59
CA SER A 244 -7.46 0.99 -16.75
C SER A 244 -7.54 0.24 -15.43
N ILE A 245 -6.99 0.81 -14.35
CA ILE A 245 -7.12 0.26 -12.99
C ILE A 245 -8.60 0.28 -12.55
N GLU A 246 -9.29 1.39 -12.75
CA GLU A 246 -10.71 1.52 -12.40
C GLU A 246 -11.56 0.48 -13.16
N LEU A 247 -11.26 0.25 -14.43
CA LEU A 247 -11.94 -0.76 -15.25
C LEU A 247 -11.71 -2.18 -14.67
N PHE A 248 -10.48 -2.51 -14.30
CA PHE A 248 -10.17 -3.78 -13.64
C PHE A 248 -10.95 -3.95 -12.33
N LEU A 249 -11.00 -2.91 -11.49
CA LEU A 249 -11.74 -2.96 -10.23
C LEU A 249 -13.25 -3.12 -10.46
N LYS A 250 -13.83 -2.39 -11.43
CA LYS A 250 -15.24 -2.51 -11.81
C LYS A 250 -15.61 -3.88 -12.37
N LYS A 251 -14.69 -4.56 -13.08
CA LYS A 251 -14.88 -5.94 -13.57
C LYS A 251 -15.19 -6.93 -12.45
N HIS A 252 -14.62 -6.69 -11.26
CA HIS A 252 -14.74 -7.58 -10.10
C HIS A 252 -15.67 -7.05 -9.01
N ALA A 253 -16.23 -5.87 -9.20
CA ALA A 253 -17.20 -5.25 -8.31
C ALA A 253 -18.62 -5.60 -8.72
N PHE A 254 -19.51 -5.68 -7.73
CA PHE A 254 -20.95 -5.79 -8.00
C PHE A 254 -21.56 -4.41 -8.15
N LYS A 255 -22.61 -4.33 -8.96
CA LYS A 255 -23.41 -3.13 -9.15
C LYS A 255 -24.82 -3.42 -8.66
N SER A 256 -25.22 -2.77 -7.57
CA SER A 256 -26.57 -2.85 -7.04
C SER A 256 -27.39 -1.65 -7.50
N ALA A 257 -28.69 -1.85 -7.71
CA ALA A 257 -29.63 -0.77 -8.01
C ALA A 257 -30.32 -0.38 -6.70
N GLU A 258 -30.16 0.86 -6.28
CA GLU A 258 -30.96 1.47 -5.20
C GLU A 258 -32.07 2.33 -5.83
N PHE A 259 -33.29 2.18 -5.32
CA PHE A 259 -34.42 2.99 -5.77
C PHE A 259 -34.76 4.03 -4.70
N THR A 260 -34.56 5.30 -5.02
CA THR A 260 -34.99 6.42 -4.18
C THR A 260 -36.26 7.02 -4.85
N GLY A 261 -37.43 6.55 -4.43
CA GLY A 261 -38.67 6.82 -5.10
C GLY A 261 -38.73 6.19 -6.51
N MET A 262 -39.02 7.00 -7.55
CA MET A 262 -39.07 6.54 -8.95
C MET A 262 -37.72 6.59 -9.68
N ARG A 263 -36.65 7.03 -9.01
CA ARG A 263 -35.30 7.13 -9.60
C ARG A 263 -34.42 5.95 -9.16
N ARG A 264 -33.86 5.27 -10.17
CA ARG A 264 -32.82 4.25 -9.96
C ARG A 264 -31.47 4.93 -9.83
N THR A 265 -30.73 4.59 -8.77
CA THR A 265 -29.33 4.97 -8.58
C THR A 265 -28.49 3.69 -8.51
N ASP A 266 -27.54 3.59 -9.40
CA ASP A 266 -26.61 2.45 -9.42
C ASP A 266 -25.48 2.67 -8.39
N ARG A 267 -25.33 1.76 -7.47
CA ARG A 267 -24.27 1.79 -6.45
C ARG A 267 -23.29 0.65 -6.67
N TRP A 268 -22.01 1.00 -6.72
CA TRP A 268 -20.95 0.01 -6.76
C TRP A 268 -20.67 -0.57 -5.38
N SER A 269 -20.29 -1.84 -5.34
CA SER A 269 -19.89 -2.54 -4.11
C SER A 269 -18.53 -2.09 -3.59
N ILE A 270 -17.82 -1.27 -4.31
CA ILE A 270 -16.52 -0.71 -3.95
C ILE A 270 -16.62 0.83 -3.91
N PRO A 271 -15.90 1.49 -3.00
CA PRO A 271 -15.95 2.95 -2.87
C PRO A 271 -15.09 3.62 -3.95
N LEU A 272 -15.65 3.80 -5.15
CA LEU A 272 -14.91 4.29 -6.33
C LEU A 272 -14.22 5.65 -6.11
N THR A 273 -14.85 6.57 -5.38
CA THR A 273 -14.27 7.90 -5.08
C THR A 273 -13.01 7.79 -4.24
N ILE A 274 -13.04 6.93 -3.22
CA ILE A 274 -11.88 6.63 -2.35
C ILE A 274 -10.78 5.95 -3.16
N LEU A 275 -11.14 4.93 -3.95
CA LEU A 275 -10.18 4.17 -4.75
C LEU A 275 -9.53 5.03 -5.82
N ARG A 276 -10.31 5.89 -6.51
CA ARG A 276 -9.76 6.84 -7.49
C ARG A 276 -8.70 7.73 -6.87
N GLU A 277 -8.97 8.31 -5.71
CA GLU A 277 -8.02 9.18 -5.02
C GLU A 277 -6.76 8.42 -4.60
N ALA A 278 -6.90 7.21 -4.05
CA ALA A 278 -5.77 6.38 -3.65
C ALA A 278 -4.92 5.92 -4.84
N ILE A 279 -5.54 5.59 -5.98
CA ILE A 279 -4.86 5.24 -7.24
C ILE A 279 -4.07 6.44 -7.78
N ILE A 280 -4.69 7.60 -7.86
CA ILE A 280 -4.03 8.81 -8.33
C ILE A 280 -2.83 9.15 -7.43
N ASN A 281 -2.99 9.05 -6.11
CA ASN A 281 -1.89 9.26 -5.17
C ASN A 281 -0.76 8.24 -5.39
N ALA A 282 -1.07 6.97 -5.64
CA ALA A 282 -0.07 5.95 -5.94
C ALA A 282 0.70 6.28 -7.23
N LEU A 283 0.03 6.73 -8.29
CA LEU A 283 0.66 7.11 -9.55
C LEU A 283 1.52 8.38 -9.41
N VAL A 284 1.06 9.40 -8.69
CA VAL A 284 1.77 10.68 -8.53
C VAL A 284 2.95 10.58 -7.57
N HIS A 285 2.83 9.77 -6.51
CA HIS A 285 3.84 9.70 -5.44
C HIS A 285 4.74 8.47 -5.52
N SER A 286 4.57 7.59 -6.52
CA SER A 286 5.45 6.44 -6.72
C SER A 286 6.90 6.85 -6.94
N ASP A 287 7.83 6.13 -6.34
CA ASP A 287 9.26 6.29 -6.63
C ASP A 287 9.66 5.49 -7.87
N TYR A 288 9.57 6.13 -9.03
CA TYR A 288 9.92 5.55 -10.32
C TYR A 288 11.43 5.33 -10.51
N SER A 289 12.27 5.66 -9.54
CA SER A 289 13.69 5.32 -9.54
C SER A 289 13.97 3.90 -9.03
N GLN A 290 13.01 3.28 -8.33
CA GLN A 290 13.13 1.91 -7.83
C GLN A 290 12.90 0.91 -8.97
N ARG A 291 13.85 -0.03 -9.11
CA ARG A 291 13.77 -1.12 -10.09
C ARG A 291 13.13 -2.37 -9.50
N GLY A 292 12.47 -3.19 -10.35
CA GLY A 292 11.80 -4.43 -9.95
C GLY A 292 10.57 -4.21 -9.07
N SER A 293 9.99 -3.01 -9.08
CA SER A 293 8.98 -2.63 -8.10
C SER A 293 7.79 -1.90 -8.74
N PRO A 294 6.93 -2.59 -9.50
CA PRO A 294 5.72 -1.97 -10.08
C PRO A 294 4.71 -1.58 -8.99
N ILE A 295 3.79 -0.69 -9.34
CA ILE A 295 2.60 -0.44 -8.52
C ILE A 295 1.75 -1.70 -8.51
N ARG A 296 1.16 -2.05 -7.34
CA ARG A 296 0.33 -3.25 -7.19
C ARG A 296 -1.04 -2.89 -6.66
N ILE A 297 -2.05 -3.46 -7.29
CA ILE A 297 -3.45 -3.38 -6.87
C ILE A 297 -3.91 -4.80 -6.54
N ALA A 298 -4.22 -5.05 -5.28
CA ALA A 298 -4.70 -6.36 -4.83
C ALA A 298 -6.13 -6.22 -4.30
N PHE A 299 -7.08 -6.87 -4.97
CA PHE A 299 -8.49 -6.87 -4.61
C PHE A 299 -8.83 -8.20 -3.92
N TYR A 300 -9.12 -8.14 -2.61
CA TYR A 300 -9.59 -9.24 -1.77
C TYR A 300 -11.10 -9.17 -1.56
N ASP A 301 -11.66 -10.12 -0.86
CA ASP A 301 -13.11 -10.12 -0.56
C ASP A 301 -13.50 -9.07 0.47
N ASP A 302 -12.57 -8.67 1.35
CA ASP A 302 -12.79 -7.73 2.45
C ASP A 302 -12.15 -6.35 2.27
N ARG A 303 -11.23 -6.19 1.32
CA ARG A 303 -10.47 -4.95 1.11
C ARG A 303 -9.84 -4.87 -0.27
N ILE A 304 -9.40 -3.66 -0.61
CA ILE A 304 -8.51 -3.41 -1.75
C ILE A 304 -7.22 -2.79 -1.21
N GLU A 305 -6.08 -3.37 -1.58
CA GLU A 305 -4.75 -2.85 -1.25
C GLU A 305 -4.13 -2.20 -2.49
N ILE A 306 -3.59 -1.00 -2.32
CA ILE A 306 -2.86 -0.25 -3.34
C ILE A 306 -1.45 -0.03 -2.81
N GLU A 307 -0.46 -0.67 -3.42
CA GLU A 307 0.95 -0.57 -3.04
C GLU A 307 1.73 0.20 -4.10
N SER A 308 2.41 1.27 -3.71
CA SER A 308 3.33 2.02 -4.57
C SER A 308 4.76 1.97 -4.05
N PRO A 309 5.78 1.93 -4.93
CA PRO A 309 7.18 2.07 -4.53
C PRO A 309 7.45 3.41 -3.85
N GLY A 310 8.32 3.41 -2.86
CA GLY A 310 8.75 4.59 -2.10
C GLY A 310 8.11 4.71 -0.73
N LEU A 311 8.89 5.17 0.23
CA LEU A 311 8.43 5.57 1.56
C LEU A 311 7.78 6.95 1.50
N LEU A 312 7.18 7.41 2.59
CA LEU A 312 6.76 8.80 2.72
C LEU A 312 7.95 9.74 2.50
N MET A 313 7.67 10.89 1.90
CA MET A 313 8.69 11.93 1.73
C MET A 313 9.30 12.29 3.09
N PRO A 314 10.62 12.50 3.18
CA PRO A 314 11.25 12.93 4.42
C PRO A 314 10.57 14.16 5.02
N GLY A 315 10.35 14.14 6.32
CA GLY A 315 9.61 15.16 7.04
C GLY A 315 8.10 14.89 7.12
N MET A 316 7.59 13.82 6.49
CA MET A 316 6.18 13.45 6.55
C MET A 316 5.92 12.21 7.41
N THR A 317 4.80 12.26 8.10
CA THR A 317 4.20 11.13 8.82
C THR A 317 2.84 10.78 8.22
N ILE A 318 2.32 9.62 8.58
CA ILE A 318 0.95 9.20 8.19
C ILE A 318 -0.08 10.18 8.78
N GLU A 319 0.16 10.67 9.99
CA GLU A 319 -0.72 11.65 10.63
C GLU A 319 -0.75 12.99 9.88
N ASP A 320 0.40 13.45 9.37
CA ASP A 320 0.44 14.64 8.51
C ASP A 320 -0.44 14.47 7.27
N MET A 321 -0.39 13.28 6.64
CA MET A 321 -1.27 12.98 5.50
C MET A 321 -2.74 13.01 5.88
N LYS A 322 -3.14 12.46 7.03
CA LYS A 322 -4.52 12.50 7.54
C LYS A 322 -4.98 13.94 7.81
N HIS A 323 -4.08 14.82 8.23
CA HIS A 323 -4.35 16.24 8.42
C HIS A 323 -4.37 17.06 7.11
N GLY A 324 -4.04 16.42 5.96
CA GLY A 324 -4.06 17.05 4.65
C GLY A 324 -2.75 17.74 4.27
N ILE A 325 -1.65 17.46 4.99
CA ILE A 325 -0.31 17.88 4.59
C ILE A 325 0.15 16.94 3.48
N SER A 326 0.66 17.50 2.39
CA SER A 326 1.13 16.75 1.23
C SER A 326 2.47 17.31 0.74
N MET A 327 3.40 16.40 0.42
CA MET A 327 4.66 16.71 -0.27
C MET A 327 4.71 15.92 -1.56
N ILE A 328 4.85 16.60 -2.69
CA ILE A 328 4.82 15.99 -4.02
C ILE A 328 6.18 15.40 -4.36
N ARG A 329 6.24 14.07 -4.60
CA ARG A 329 7.46 13.38 -5.04
C ARG A 329 7.80 13.68 -6.51
N ASN A 330 6.78 13.65 -7.38
CA ASN A 330 6.93 13.78 -8.83
C ASN A 330 6.18 15.05 -9.33
N PRO A 331 6.79 16.24 -9.21
CA PRO A 331 6.10 17.49 -9.55
C PRO A 331 5.81 17.65 -11.04
N VAL A 332 6.53 16.99 -11.95
CA VAL A 332 6.22 17.01 -13.40
C VAL A 332 4.94 16.20 -13.63
N ILE A 333 4.87 14.99 -13.08
CA ILE A 333 3.67 14.14 -13.19
C ILE A 333 2.47 14.84 -12.56
N ALA A 334 2.62 15.38 -11.34
CA ALA A 334 1.55 16.10 -10.65
C ALA A 334 1.02 17.30 -11.46
N ARG A 335 1.90 18.08 -12.07
CA ARG A 335 1.50 19.21 -12.93
C ARG A 335 0.64 18.79 -14.11
N VAL A 336 1.04 17.73 -14.80
CA VAL A 336 0.27 17.19 -15.92
C VAL A 336 -1.06 16.63 -15.46
N PHE A 337 -1.08 15.85 -14.37
CA PHE A 337 -2.33 15.32 -13.78
C PHE A 337 -3.30 16.44 -13.38
N LYS A 338 -2.77 17.59 -12.90
CA LYS A 338 -3.59 18.78 -12.64
C LYS A 338 -4.18 19.38 -13.92
N GLU A 339 -3.38 19.59 -14.95
CA GLU A 339 -3.86 20.09 -16.25
C GLU A 339 -4.93 19.17 -16.83
N LEU A 340 -4.79 17.87 -16.67
CA LEU A 340 -5.76 16.85 -17.07
C LEU A 340 -6.95 16.73 -16.11
N LYS A 341 -7.05 17.57 -15.07
CA LYS A 341 -8.11 17.54 -14.05
C LYS A 341 -8.24 16.20 -13.31
N LEU A 342 -7.15 15.44 -13.25
CA LEU A 342 -7.09 14.19 -12.50
C LEU A 342 -6.86 14.43 -11.00
N ILE A 343 -6.21 15.53 -10.62
CA ILE A 343 -5.97 15.94 -9.23
C ILE A 343 -6.49 17.35 -8.96
N GLU A 344 -6.88 17.59 -7.71
CA GLU A 344 -7.24 18.90 -7.18
C GLU A 344 -6.04 19.57 -6.49
N GLN A 345 -6.05 20.90 -6.39
CA GLN A 345 -4.88 21.69 -5.99
C GLN A 345 -4.54 21.68 -4.48
N TRP A 346 -5.48 21.26 -3.62
CA TRP A 346 -5.44 21.64 -2.21
C TRP A 346 -4.86 20.59 -1.25
N GLY A 347 -4.28 19.49 -1.74
CA GLY A 347 -3.71 18.44 -0.87
C GLY A 347 -4.74 17.72 0.02
N SER A 348 -6.02 17.96 -0.19
CA SER A 348 -7.12 17.44 0.63
C SER A 348 -7.49 15.98 0.32
N GLY A 349 -6.83 15.35 -0.64
CA GLY A 349 -7.21 14.04 -1.16
C GLY A 349 -7.25 12.95 -0.09
N VAL A 350 -6.18 12.79 0.66
CA VAL A 350 -6.11 11.78 1.72
C VAL A 350 -7.14 12.08 2.84
N LYS A 351 -7.23 13.34 3.29
CA LYS A 351 -8.25 13.74 4.27
C LYS A 351 -9.67 13.41 3.80
N ARG A 352 -9.96 13.63 2.50
CA ARG A 352 -11.25 13.30 1.88
C ARG A 352 -11.51 11.80 1.89
N ILE A 353 -10.51 10.95 1.67
CA ILE A 353 -10.63 9.49 1.75
C ILE A 353 -11.16 9.05 3.11
N PHE A 354 -10.58 9.57 4.21
CA PHE A 354 -11.03 9.23 5.57
C PHE A 354 -12.44 9.75 5.87
N ALA A 355 -12.74 10.99 5.46
CA ALA A 355 -14.07 11.58 5.62
C ALA A 355 -15.15 10.82 4.82
N GLU A 356 -14.83 10.46 3.58
CA GLU A 356 -15.73 9.69 2.70
C GLU A 356 -15.97 8.28 3.22
N ALA A 357 -14.94 7.60 3.73
CA ALA A 357 -15.07 6.28 4.34
C ALA A 357 -16.00 6.33 5.57
N ALA A 358 -15.83 7.33 6.44
CA ALA A 358 -16.71 7.54 7.59
C ALA A 358 -18.15 7.84 7.16
N ALA A 359 -18.36 8.69 6.14
CA ALA A 359 -19.68 9.01 5.61
C ALA A 359 -20.40 7.79 5.00
N GLN A 360 -19.63 6.86 4.41
CA GLN A 360 -20.17 5.61 3.84
C GLN A 360 -20.32 4.48 4.89
N GLY A 361 -19.95 4.70 6.15
CA GLY A 361 -19.97 3.69 7.20
C GLY A 361 -18.96 2.56 7.00
N LEU A 362 -17.89 2.80 6.23
CA LEU A 362 -16.81 1.85 6.03
C LEU A 362 -15.86 1.87 7.25
N PRO A 363 -15.17 0.77 7.55
CA PRO A 363 -14.05 0.79 8.47
C PRO A 363 -12.99 1.81 8.02
N GLU A 364 -12.22 2.36 8.95
CA GLU A 364 -11.20 3.36 8.64
C GLU A 364 -10.14 2.81 7.69
N PRO A 365 -9.86 3.48 6.55
CA PRO A 365 -8.75 3.14 5.69
C PRO A 365 -7.41 3.20 6.43
N ARG A 366 -6.46 2.37 6.04
CA ARG A 366 -5.14 2.34 6.68
C ARG A 366 -4.06 2.66 5.67
N ILE A 367 -3.02 3.32 6.15
CA ILE A 367 -1.80 3.61 5.39
C ILE A 367 -0.64 2.99 6.15
N GLU A 368 0.21 2.25 5.45
CA GLU A 368 1.31 1.51 6.07
C GLU A 368 2.58 1.68 5.22
N GLU A 369 3.72 1.92 5.88
CA GLU A 369 5.04 1.80 5.25
C GLU A 369 5.56 0.38 5.46
N ILE A 370 5.72 -0.39 4.39
CA ILE A 370 6.19 -1.79 4.44
C ILE A 370 7.37 -1.97 3.49
N ALA A 371 8.51 -2.38 4.02
CA ALA A 371 9.76 -2.38 3.27
C ALA A 371 9.98 -0.99 2.63
N ASN A 372 10.26 -0.91 1.34
CA ASN A 372 10.40 0.37 0.63
C ASN A 372 9.13 0.76 -0.15
N ARG A 373 7.95 0.45 0.38
CA ARG A 373 6.66 0.68 -0.27
C ARG A 373 5.68 1.35 0.66
N LEU A 374 4.80 2.16 0.09
CA LEU A 374 3.62 2.69 0.77
C LEU A 374 2.41 1.85 0.35
N ARG A 375 1.71 1.28 1.34
CA ARG A 375 0.48 0.52 1.14
C ARG A 375 -0.71 1.31 1.65
N PHE A 376 -1.69 1.48 0.79
CA PHE A 376 -2.99 2.04 1.12
C PHE A 376 -4.02 0.90 1.15
N ILE A 377 -4.74 0.75 2.27
CA ILE A 377 -5.73 -0.32 2.47
C ILE A 377 -7.10 0.33 2.58
N VAL A 378 -7.96 0.02 1.62
CA VAL A 378 -9.37 0.45 1.59
C VAL A 378 -10.25 -0.74 1.97
N PRO A 379 -10.81 -0.77 3.19
CA PRO A 379 -11.74 -1.80 3.60
C PRO A 379 -13.02 -1.76 2.77
N LEU A 380 -13.63 -2.92 2.57
CA LEU A 380 -14.93 -3.04 1.93
C LEU A 380 -16.01 -3.30 2.99
N SER A 381 -17.24 -2.93 2.71
CA SER A 381 -18.37 -3.21 3.59
C SER A 381 -18.57 -4.72 3.73
N ARG A 382 -18.81 -5.20 4.95
CA ARG A 382 -19.08 -6.63 5.23
C ARG A 382 -20.29 -7.22 4.48
N GLN A 383 -21.15 -6.38 3.93
CA GLN A 383 -22.27 -6.84 3.06
C GLN A 383 -21.80 -7.50 1.77
N HIS A 384 -20.48 -7.43 1.45
CA HIS A 384 -19.89 -7.98 0.24
C HIS A 384 -19.12 -9.29 0.47
N SER A 385 -18.89 -9.66 1.72
CA SER A 385 -18.27 -10.95 2.11
C SER A 385 -19.29 -12.10 2.26
N THR A 386 -20.57 -11.79 2.19
CA THR A 386 -21.62 -12.81 2.09
C THR A 386 -21.90 -13.07 0.62
N GLN A 387 -21.49 -14.25 0.18
CA GLN A 387 -21.99 -15.08 -0.93
C GLN A 387 -22.79 -14.34 -2.02
N PRO A 388 -22.70 -14.75 -3.28
CA PRO A 388 -23.73 -14.39 -4.23
C PRO A 388 -25.07 -14.77 -3.59
N GLN A 389 -25.77 -13.81 -3.02
CA GLN A 389 -27.19 -13.96 -2.79
C GLN A 389 -27.75 -14.24 -4.18
N SER A 390 -28.24 -15.45 -4.35
CA SER A 390 -29.16 -15.77 -5.41
C SER A 390 -30.09 -14.58 -5.58
N VAL A 391 -29.91 -13.86 -6.65
CA VAL A 391 -30.92 -12.94 -7.16
C VAL A 391 -32.09 -13.85 -7.45
N THR A 392 -33.08 -13.83 -6.58
CA THR A 392 -34.41 -14.34 -6.90
C THR A 392 -34.94 -13.41 -7.99
N GLN A 393 -34.44 -13.59 -9.20
CA GLN A 393 -35.22 -13.28 -10.36
C GLN A 393 -36.24 -14.41 -10.42
N SER A 394 -37.49 -14.04 -10.16
CA SER A 394 -38.65 -14.77 -10.64
C SER A 394 -38.56 -14.89 -12.16
N VAL A 395 -37.83 -15.90 -12.61
CA VAL A 395 -37.94 -16.45 -13.94
C VAL A 395 -38.26 -17.92 -13.72
N THR A 396 -39.53 -18.22 -13.88
CA THR A 396 -40.01 -19.56 -14.20
C THR A 396 -39.13 -20.17 -15.26
N GLN A 397 -38.23 -21.12 -14.84
CA GLN A 397 -37.90 -22.34 -15.61
C GLN A 397 -36.71 -23.07 -14.95
N SER A 398 -37.00 -24.35 -14.61
CA SER A 398 -36.12 -25.50 -14.33
C SER A 398 -35.08 -25.35 -13.22
N ASP A 399 -35.48 -25.72 -12.00
CA ASP A 399 -34.63 -26.16 -10.89
C ASP A 399 -33.94 -27.49 -11.32
N GLN A 400 -32.82 -27.40 -12.03
CA GLN A 400 -31.91 -28.55 -12.18
C GLN A 400 -30.67 -28.27 -11.35
N LEU A 401 -30.44 -29.14 -10.39
CA LEU A 401 -29.20 -29.20 -9.59
C LEU A 401 -28.00 -29.20 -10.54
N PRO A 402 -26.92 -28.42 -10.26
CA PRO A 402 -25.71 -28.50 -11.07
C PRO A 402 -25.24 -29.93 -11.26
N GLU A 403 -24.98 -30.35 -12.48
CA GLU A 403 -24.65 -31.74 -12.85
C GLU A 403 -23.53 -32.36 -12.01
N ASN A 404 -22.53 -31.57 -11.64
CA ASN A 404 -21.44 -32.00 -10.75
C ASN A 404 -21.91 -32.30 -9.32
N LEU A 405 -22.85 -31.54 -8.77
CA LEU A 405 -23.41 -31.79 -7.45
C LEU A 405 -24.36 -33.01 -7.51
N PHE A 406 -25.18 -33.10 -8.53
CA PHE A 406 -26.05 -34.26 -8.72
C PHE A 406 -25.25 -35.56 -8.77
N ARG A 407 -24.18 -35.63 -9.55
CA ARG A 407 -23.28 -36.79 -9.61
C ARG A 407 -22.64 -37.14 -8.27
N LEU A 408 -22.22 -36.14 -7.48
CA LEU A 408 -21.64 -36.33 -6.15
C LEU A 408 -22.70 -36.89 -5.15
N LEU A 409 -23.93 -36.31 -5.16
CA LEU A 409 -25.00 -36.77 -4.28
C LEU A 409 -25.44 -38.19 -4.63
N SER A 410 -25.55 -38.52 -5.92
CA SER A 410 -25.87 -39.89 -6.39
C SER A 410 -24.81 -40.90 -5.93
N ALA A 411 -23.53 -40.54 -5.96
CA ALA A 411 -22.45 -41.40 -5.45
C ALA A 411 -22.59 -41.73 -3.95
N LEU A 412 -23.14 -40.80 -3.17
CA LEU A 412 -23.29 -40.89 -1.72
C LEU A 412 -24.66 -41.42 -1.28
N GLU A 413 -25.54 -41.82 -2.22
CA GLU A 413 -26.91 -42.19 -1.92
C GLU A 413 -26.99 -43.41 -0.99
N GLN A 414 -26.18 -44.43 -1.23
CA GLN A 414 -26.27 -45.71 -0.54
C GLN A 414 -25.26 -45.84 0.62
N VAL A 415 -24.03 -45.37 0.47
CA VAL A 415 -22.95 -45.58 1.45
C VAL A 415 -22.06 -44.36 1.62
N PRO A 416 -21.56 -44.13 2.83
CA PRO A 416 -20.53 -43.09 3.04
C PRO A 416 -19.21 -43.45 2.35
N MET A 417 -18.64 -42.51 1.56
CA MET A 417 -17.39 -42.70 0.80
C MET A 417 -16.30 -41.74 1.23
N SER A 418 -15.06 -42.17 1.13
CA SER A 418 -13.88 -41.30 1.30
C SER A 418 -13.65 -40.41 0.06
N SER A 419 -12.77 -39.42 0.21
CA SER A 419 -12.40 -38.57 -0.95
C SER A 419 -11.81 -39.37 -2.12
N SER A 420 -11.06 -40.44 -1.85
CA SER A 420 -10.46 -41.25 -2.90
C SER A 420 -11.54 -42.09 -3.61
N GLU A 421 -12.40 -42.75 -2.84
CA GLU A 421 -13.52 -43.54 -3.40
C GLU A 421 -14.47 -42.69 -4.25
N LEU A 422 -14.73 -41.43 -3.83
CA LEU A 422 -15.55 -40.48 -4.60
C LEU A 422 -14.87 -40.04 -5.89
N MET A 423 -13.55 -39.77 -5.82
CA MET A 423 -12.78 -39.39 -7.03
C MET A 423 -12.76 -40.55 -8.05
N ASP A 424 -12.56 -41.77 -7.58
CA ASP A 424 -12.57 -42.96 -8.45
C ASP A 424 -13.97 -43.18 -9.07
N TYR A 425 -15.05 -43.06 -8.28
CA TYR A 425 -16.42 -43.17 -8.77
C TYR A 425 -16.78 -42.09 -9.83
N LEU A 426 -16.28 -40.89 -9.65
CA LEU A 426 -16.54 -39.74 -10.53
C LEU A 426 -15.56 -39.63 -11.72
N ASP A 427 -14.58 -40.54 -11.83
CA ASP A 427 -13.48 -40.56 -12.81
C ASP A 427 -12.67 -39.26 -12.82
N LEU A 428 -12.27 -38.78 -11.61
CA LEU A 428 -11.54 -37.54 -11.43
C LEU A 428 -10.10 -37.79 -10.99
N LYS A 429 -9.12 -37.27 -11.78
CA LYS A 429 -7.68 -37.48 -11.54
C LYS A 429 -7.04 -36.39 -10.68
N HIS A 430 -7.66 -35.20 -10.57
CA HIS A 430 -7.08 -34.03 -9.88
C HIS A 430 -7.79 -33.75 -8.55
N ARG A 431 -7.13 -34.06 -7.43
CA ARG A 431 -7.67 -33.92 -6.07
C ARG A 431 -8.11 -32.48 -5.72
N THR A 432 -7.38 -31.47 -6.15
CA THR A 432 -7.73 -30.07 -5.93
C THR A 432 -8.99 -29.66 -6.68
N ASN A 433 -9.15 -30.11 -7.92
CA ASN A 433 -10.34 -29.85 -8.72
C ASN A 433 -11.58 -30.53 -8.13
N PHE A 434 -11.45 -31.82 -7.70
CA PHE A 434 -12.50 -32.52 -7.01
C PHE A 434 -12.94 -31.81 -5.72
N ARG A 435 -11.97 -31.39 -4.88
CA ARG A 435 -12.26 -30.68 -3.64
C ARG A 435 -13.03 -29.37 -3.90
N ASN A 436 -12.57 -28.56 -4.85
CA ASN A 436 -13.11 -27.21 -5.08
C ASN A 436 -14.42 -27.21 -5.86
N ARG A 437 -14.64 -28.15 -6.78
CA ARG A 437 -15.84 -28.15 -7.63
C ARG A 437 -16.95 -29.07 -7.16
N TYR A 438 -16.65 -30.08 -6.33
CA TYR A 438 -17.61 -31.07 -5.88
C TYR A 438 -17.79 -31.08 -4.36
N LEU A 439 -16.70 -31.33 -3.62
CA LEU A 439 -16.76 -31.59 -2.19
C LEU A 439 -17.07 -30.34 -1.35
N THR A 440 -16.30 -29.25 -1.57
CA THR A 440 -16.46 -28.03 -0.81
C THR A 440 -17.83 -27.37 -1.02
N PRO A 441 -18.34 -27.20 -2.25
CA PRO A 441 -19.70 -26.67 -2.46
C PRO A 441 -20.79 -27.51 -1.77
N ALA A 442 -20.72 -28.83 -1.85
CA ALA A 442 -21.72 -29.72 -1.24
C ALA A 442 -21.70 -29.67 0.30
N LEU A 443 -20.51 -29.50 0.92
CA LEU A 443 -20.36 -29.27 2.36
C LEU A 443 -20.88 -27.91 2.78
N GLN A 444 -20.58 -26.87 2.02
CA GLN A 444 -20.98 -25.48 2.32
C GLN A 444 -22.49 -25.28 2.27
N VAL A 445 -23.17 -25.92 1.32
CA VAL A 445 -24.64 -25.87 1.18
C VAL A 445 -25.32 -26.88 2.12
N GLY A 446 -24.54 -27.65 2.87
CA GLY A 446 -25.07 -28.61 3.84
C GLY A 446 -25.77 -29.83 3.23
N LEU A 447 -25.47 -30.18 1.97
CA LEU A 447 -26.03 -31.37 1.30
C LEU A 447 -25.31 -32.66 1.71
N ILE A 448 -24.04 -32.55 2.10
CA ILE A 448 -23.23 -33.65 2.62
C ILE A 448 -22.60 -33.25 3.95
N GLN A 449 -22.19 -34.20 4.75
CA GLN A 449 -21.47 -33.99 5.99
C GLN A 449 -20.31 -34.96 6.17
N GLN A 450 -19.33 -34.56 6.96
CA GLN A 450 -18.21 -35.40 7.36
C GLN A 450 -18.65 -36.43 8.41
N THR A 451 -18.09 -37.63 8.35
CA THR A 451 -18.38 -38.66 9.35
C THR A 451 -17.56 -38.51 10.63
N LEU A 452 -16.41 -37.79 10.53
CA LEU A 452 -15.51 -37.49 11.63
C LEU A 452 -15.25 -35.97 11.65
N PRO A 453 -16.22 -35.14 12.10
CA PRO A 453 -16.10 -33.68 12.03
C PRO A 453 -14.98 -33.12 12.93
N ASP A 454 -14.72 -33.77 14.08
CA ASP A 454 -13.69 -33.37 15.05
C ASP A 454 -12.25 -33.65 14.56
N THR A 455 -12.09 -34.52 13.56
CA THR A 455 -10.80 -34.85 12.95
C THR A 455 -10.88 -34.82 11.42
N PRO A 456 -11.06 -33.62 10.80
CA PRO A 456 -11.37 -33.49 9.37
C PRO A 456 -10.26 -33.99 8.44
N ASN A 457 -9.03 -34.08 8.92
CA ASN A 457 -7.86 -34.55 8.16
C ASN A 457 -7.55 -36.06 8.40
N SER A 458 -8.41 -36.80 9.11
CA SER A 458 -8.23 -38.23 9.35
C SER A 458 -8.21 -39.01 8.03
N ARG A 459 -7.34 -40.00 7.92
CA ARG A 459 -7.30 -40.94 6.80
C ARG A 459 -8.59 -41.79 6.70
N LEU A 460 -9.35 -41.89 7.79
CA LEU A 460 -10.63 -42.60 7.89
C LEU A 460 -11.84 -41.71 7.60
N GLN A 461 -11.62 -40.45 7.25
CA GLN A 461 -12.69 -39.49 6.95
C GLN A 461 -13.50 -39.94 5.74
N LYS A 462 -14.82 -40.05 5.94
CA LYS A 462 -15.81 -40.31 4.89
C LYS A 462 -16.85 -39.19 4.85
N TYR A 463 -17.61 -39.15 3.77
CA TYR A 463 -18.68 -38.16 3.56
C TYR A 463 -20.01 -38.95 3.38
N ARG A 464 -21.10 -38.34 3.84
CA ARG A 464 -22.44 -38.91 3.71
C ARG A 464 -23.47 -37.82 3.42
N LEU A 465 -24.59 -38.16 2.82
CA LEU A 465 -25.70 -37.24 2.62
C LEU A 465 -26.28 -36.76 3.96
N THR A 466 -26.67 -35.49 4.02
CA THR A 466 -27.53 -34.95 5.07
C THR A 466 -29.02 -35.24 4.72
N PRO A 467 -29.95 -34.98 5.64
CA PRO A 467 -31.38 -35.03 5.32
C PRO A 467 -31.76 -34.13 4.15
N ALA A 468 -31.16 -32.91 4.10
CA ALA A 468 -31.34 -31.94 2.99
C ALA A 468 -30.81 -32.49 1.66
N GLY A 469 -29.61 -33.11 1.66
CA GLY A 469 -29.04 -33.72 0.46
C GLY A 469 -29.85 -34.87 -0.08
N LYS A 470 -30.44 -35.69 0.80
CA LYS A 470 -31.38 -36.79 0.41
C LYS A 470 -32.65 -36.25 -0.22
N GLN A 471 -33.20 -35.14 0.31
CA GLN A 471 -34.41 -34.55 -0.24
C GLN A 471 -34.14 -33.96 -1.63
N VAL A 472 -33.07 -33.22 -1.77
CA VAL A 472 -32.66 -32.59 -3.06
C VAL A 472 -32.39 -33.67 -4.14
N LEU A 473 -31.78 -34.80 -3.77
CA LEU A 473 -31.57 -35.89 -4.71
C LEU A 473 -32.89 -36.54 -5.15
N LYS A 474 -33.87 -36.67 -4.24
CA LYS A 474 -35.22 -37.19 -4.58
C LYS A 474 -36.01 -36.23 -5.47
N ASP A 475 -35.86 -34.92 -5.28
CA ASP A 475 -36.61 -33.93 -6.05
C ASP A 475 -36.00 -33.74 -7.46
N ALA A 476 -34.78 -34.24 -7.69
CA ALA A 476 -34.05 -34.15 -8.96
C ALA A 476 -34.16 -35.41 -9.83
N VAL A 477 -34.76 -36.48 -9.32
CA VAL A 477 -35.10 -37.76 -10.03
C VAL A 477 -36.57 -37.73 -10.39
#